data_34b4c220db5e36f7b3e601a3ce8234ee
#
_entry.id   34b4c220db5e36f7b3e601a3ce8234ee
#
_cell.length_a   1.000
_cell.length_b   1.000
_cell.length_c   1.000
_cell.angle_alpha   90.00
_cell.angle_beta   90.00
_cell.angle_gamma   90.00
#
_symmetry.space_group_name_H-M   'P 1'
#
loop_
_entity.id
_entity.type
_entity.pdbx_description
1 polymer ?
#
loop_
_entity_poly.entity_id
_entity_poly.type
_entity_poly.pdbx_seq_one_letter_code
_entity_poly.pdbx_strand_id
1 'polypeptide(L)'
;MKESHDMLYKMAVVGYFTTFKKNGKQESPKFKVFVCDDDFAIPHMHIWDDETDGKKIHTCVRLDKIEYFLHIGKEDILTPKQKKYLVAFLKEECKNKRYKTNWEYALSMWNDNNTDKTQVDETSEVLDYTKLNEQMDILQDYKKL
;
A
#
# COMPACT_ATOMS: atom_id res chain seq x y z
N MET A 1 18.22 -15.03 11.39
CA MET A 1 17.38 -14.86 12.58
C MET A 1 16.34 -13.80 12.35
N LYS A 2 15.16 -14.00 12.88
CA LYS A 2 14.05 -13.07 12.67
C LYS A 2 14.31 -11.67 13.18
N GLU A 3 14.90 -11.55 14.36
CA GLU A 3 15.21 -10.23 14.92
C GLU A 3 16.16 -9.45 14.03
N SER A 4 17.19 -10.11 13.50
CA SER A 4 18.13 -9.45 12.60
C SER A 4 17.44 -8.99 11.32
N HIS A 5 16.55 -9.82 10.80
CA HIS A 5 15.78 -9.48 9.60
C HIS A 5 14.86 -8.28 9.85
N ASP A 6 14.14 -8.31 10.97
CA ASP A 6 13.24 -7.23 11.35
C ASP A 6 13.99 -5.92 11.60
N MET A 7 15.22 -5.99 12.08
CA MET A 7 16.06 -4.81 12.28
C MET A 7 16.54 -4.20 10.96
N LEU A 8 16.70 -5.02 9.91
CA LEU A 8 17.12 -4.55 8.60
C LEU A 8 15.98 -3.90 7.83
N TYR A 9 14.75 -4.34 8.08
CA TYR A 9 13.57 -3.88 7.35
C TYR A 9 12.56 -3.32 8.33
N LYS A 10 12.59 -2.00 8.52
CA LYS A 10 11.60 -1.35 9.36
C LYS A 10 10.27 -1.33 8.62
N MET A 11 9.32 -2.05 9.15
CA MET A 11 7.99 -2.16 8.57
C MET A 11 6.98 -1.48 9.50
N ALA A 12 6.31 -0.45 9.01
CA ALA A 12 5.22 0.20 9.73
C ALA A 12 3.91 -0.32 9.16
N VAL A 13 3.20 -1.14 9.92
CA VAL A 13 1.92 -1.70 9.50
C VAL A 13 0.84 -0.64 9.65
N VAL A 14 0.21 -0.27 8.53
CA VAL A 14 -0.89 0.69 8.55
C VAL A 14 -2.17 0.01 9.03
N GLY A 15 -2.43 -1.19 8.58
CA GLY A 15 -3.58 -1.96 9.01
C GLY A 15 -3.92 -3.05 8.01
N TYR A 16 -5.16 -3.52 8.11
CA TYR A 16 -5.64 -4.66 7.32
C TYR A 16 -7.01 -4.35 6.75
N PHE A 17 -7.31 -4.91 5.59
CA PHE A 17 -8.66 -4.85 5.02
C PHE A 17 -8.93 -6.10 4.20
N THR A 18 -10.21 -6.34 3.93
CA THR A 18 -10.65 -7.39 3.01
C THR A 18 -11.92 -6.92 2.32
N THR A 19 -12.41 -7.71 1.38
CA THR A 19 -13.68 -7.42 0.71
C THR A 19 -14.70 -8.50 1.05
N PHE A 20 -15.98 -8.15 0.96
CA PHE A 20 -17.08 -9.03 1.32
C PHE A 20 -18.05 -9.18 0.16
N LYS A 21 -18.62 -10.38 0.06
CA LYS A 21 -19.74 -10.64 -0.85
C LYS A 21 -21.03 -10.02 -0.29
N LYS A 22 -22.05 -9.93 -1.12
CA LYS A 22 -23.36 -9.41 -0.68
C LYS A 22 -23.93 -10.17 0.50
N ASN A 23 -23.64 -11.47 0.61
CA ASN A 23 -24.12 -12.30 1.71
C ASN A 23 -23.27 -12.15 2.99
N GLY A 24 -22.31 -11.24 3.01
CA GLY A 24 -21.46 -10.98 4.17
C GLY A 24 -20.25 -11.88 4.31
N LYS A 25 -20.07 -12.84 3.41
CA LYS A 25 -18.91 -13.72 3.45
C LYS A 25 -17.68 -13.02 2.85
N GLN A 26 -16.51 -13.31 3.42
CA GLN A 26 -15.26 -12.77 2.91
C GLN A 26 -15.01 -13.23 1.49
N GLU A 27 -14.67 -12.28 0.61
CA GLU A 27 -14.47 -12.55 -0.81
C GLU A 27 -13.00 -12.59 -1.19
N SER A 28 -12.22 -11.65 -0.66
CA SER A 28 -10.78 -11.57 -0.90
C SER A 28 -10.00 -12.11 0.27
N PRO A 29 -8.72 -12.45 0.09
CA PRO A 29 -7.88 -12.67 1.25
C PRO A 29 -7.79 -11.40 2.08
N LYS A 30 -7.40 -11.53 3.34
CA LYS A 30 -7.11 -10.37 4.17
C LYS A 30 -5.82 -9.73 3.67
N PHE A 31 -5.86 -8.43 3.39
CA PHE A 31 -4.71 -7.68 2.93
C PHE A 31 -4.06 -6.92 4.07
N LYS A 32 -2.74 -6.95 4.10
CA LYS A 32 -1.92 -6.14 5.00
C LYS A 32 -1.40 -4.95 4.20
N VAL A 33 -1.54 -3.76 4.76
CA VAL A 33 -1.03 -2.51 4.18
C VAL A 33 0.10 -2.02 5.06
N PHE A 34 1.27 -1.77 4.47
CA PHE A 34 2.43 -1.36 5.25
C PHE A 34 3.39 -0.49 4.44
N VAL A 35 4.24 0.23 5.18
CA VAL A 35 5.28 1.09 4.63
C VAL A 35 6.62 0.60 5.15
N CYS A 36 7.60 0.49 4.27
CA CYS A 36 8.92 0.01 4.63
C CYS A 36 9.96 1.13 4.58
N ASP A 37 11.03 0.91 5.33
CA ASP A 37 12.30 1.60 5.13
C ASP A 37 13.01 0.85 4.01
N ASP A 38 13.03 1.40 2.79
CA ASP A 38 13.64 0.69 1.69
C ASP A 38 14.48 1.60 0.81
N ASP A 39 15.14 1.01 -0.18
CA ASP A 39 16.16 1.70 -0.96
C ASP A 39 15.61 2.62 -2.06
N PHE A 40 14.33 2.56 -2.35
CA PHE A 40 13.73 3.33 -3.43
C PHE A 40 13.35 4.72 -2.96
N ALA A 41 13.66 5.73 -3.79
CA ALA A 41 13.39 7.11 -3.43
C ALA A 41 11.92 7.51 -3.59
N ILE A 42 11.14 6.71 -4.31
CA ILE A 42 9.76 7.05 -4.65
C ILE A 42 8.82 6.62 -3.52
N PRO A 43 8.02 7.54 -2.97
CA PRO A 43 7.08 7.20 -1.90
C PRO A 43 6.06 6.16 -2.34
N HIS A 44 5.95 5.07 -1.58
CA HIS A 44 5.02 3.99 -1.89
C HIS A 44 4.64 3.20 -0.65
N MET A 45 3.57 2.43 -0.76
CA MET A 45 3.17 1.50 0.27
C MET A 45 2.94 0.13 -0.36
N HIS A 46 3.08 -0.91 0.46
CA HIS A 46 2.88 -2.30 0.06
C HIS A 46 1.50 -2.77 0.47
N ILE A 47 0.92 -3.61 -0.37
CA ILE A 47 -0.36 -4.26 -0.12
C ILE A 47 -0.16 -5.72 -0.50
N TRP A 48 -0.25 -6.62 0.49
CA TRP A 48 -0.06 -8.03 0.20
C TRP A 48 -1.08 -8.89 0.95
N ASP A 49 -1.31 -10.11 0.45
CA ASP A 49 -2.17 -11.05 1.15
C ASP A 49 -1.49 -11.53 2.42
N ASP A 50 -2.18 -11.34 3.55
CA ASP A 50 -1.62 -11.65 4.86
C ASP A 50 -1.43 -13.15 5.07
N GLU A 51 -2.26 -13.98 4.43
CA GLU A 51 -2.21 -15.42 4.62
C GLU A 51 -0.90 -16.06 4.14
N THR A 52 -0.32 -15.53 3.06
CA THR A 52 0.90 -16.08 2.48
C THR A 52 2.07 -15.12 2.53
N ASP A 53 1.95 -14.02 3.28
CA ASP A 53 2.96 -12.95 3.34
C ASP A 53 3.34 -12.47 1.94
N GLY A 54 2.32 -12.26 1.11
CA GLY A 54 2.49 -11.68 -0.21
C GLY A 54 2.95 -12.63 -1.29
N LYS A 55 3.00 -13.94 -1.03
CA LYS A 55 3.41 -14.89 -2.05
C LYS A 55 2.38 -15.01 -3.17
N LYS A 56 1.09 -14.86 -2.86
CA LYS A 56 0.02 -14.91 -3.85
C LYS A 56 -0.28 -13.56 -4.45
N ILE A 57 -0.42 -12.54 -3.61
CA ILE A 57 -0.73 -11.18 -4.04
C ILE A 57 0.20 -10.22 -3.34
N HIS A 58 0.98 -9.48 -4.10
CA HIS A 58 1.81 -8.42 -3.57
C HIS A 58 1.86 -7.30 -4.60
N THR A 59 1.46 -6.11 -4.21
CA THR A 59 1.54 -4.96 -5.07
C THR A 59 2.00 -3.74 -4.28
N CYS A 60 2.51 -2.75 -5.00
CA CYS A 60 2.92 -1.49 -4.41
C CYS A 60 2.23 -0.37 -5.15
N VAL A 61 1.76 0.63 -4.40
CA VAL A 61 1.13 1.81 -4.97
C VAL A 61 1.84 3.05 -4.44
N ARG A 62 1.91 4.08 -5.27
CA ARG A 62 2.57 5.33 -4.89
C ARG A 62 1.72 6.11 -3.90
N LEU A 63 2.41 6.85 -3.04
CA LEU A 63 1.76 7.74 -2.07
C LEU A 63 1.62 9.16 -2.60
N ASP A 64 2.25 9.47 -3.72
CA ASP A 64 2.24 10.81 -4.33
C ASP A 64 1.47 10.87 -5.65
N LYS A 65 1.12 9.72 -6.21
CA LYS A 65 0.39 9.64 -7.49
C LYS A 65 -0.47 8.39 -7.52
N ILE A 66 -1.51 8.41 -8.35
CA ILE A 66 -2.38 7.25 -8.56
C ILE A 66 -1.69 6.33 -9.56
N GLU A 67 -0.69 5.60 -9.10
CA GLU A 67 0.10 4.68 -9.91
C GLU A 67 0.53 3.48 -9.08
N TYR A 68 0.60 2.31 -9.76
CA TYR A 68 1.35 1.19 -9.20
C TYR A 68 2.84 1.55 -9.25
N PHE A 69 3.59 1.07 -8.29
CA PHE A 69 5.04 1.26 -8.28
C PHE A 69 5.73 -0.08 -8.54
N LEU A 70 6.56 -0.14 -9.59
CA LEU A 70 7.26 -1.36 -9.98
C LEU A 70 8.45 -1.59 -9.06
N HIS A 71 8.16 -2.09 -7.86
CA HIS A 71 9.18 -2.31 -6.83
C HIS A 71 9.66 -3.75 -6.80
N ILE A 72 8.73 -4.69 -6.85
CA ILE A 72 9.03 -6.11 -6.71
C ILE A 72 9.13 -6.82 -8.08
N GLY A 73 8.90 -6.11 -9.16
CA GLY A 73 8.99 -6.65 -10.51
C GLY A 73 7.76 -7.39 -10.98
N LYS A 74 6.85 -7.67 -10.07
CA LYS A 74 5.60 -8.36 -10.36
C LYS A 74 4.51 -7.76 -9.47
N GLU A 75 4.00 -6.62 -9.86
CA GLU A 75 2.92 -5.98 -9.12
C GLU A 75 1.59 -6.59 -9.55
N ASP A 76 0.88 -7.19 -8.62
CA ASP A 76 -0.44 -7.74 -8.88
C ASP A 76 -1.45 -6.61 -9.04
N ILE A 77 -2.40 -6.81 -9.95
CA ILE A 77 -3.47 -5.83 -10.17
C ILE A 77 -4.58 -6.09 -9.16
N LEU A 78 -4.98 -5.05 -8.44
CA LEU A 78 -6.11 -5.13 -7.54
C LEU A 78 -7.41 -5.11 -8.36
N THR A 79 -8.42 -5.87 -7.94
CA THR A 79 -9.73 -5.82 -8.57
C THR A 79 -10.39 -4.47 -8.30
N PRO A 80 -11.37 -4.05 -9.11
CA PRO A 80 -12.09 -2.80 -8.83
C PRO A 80 -12.67 -2.74 -7.41
N LYS A 81 -13.19 -3.86 -6.91
CA LYS A 81 -13.72 -3.93 -5.57
C LYS A 81 -12.63 -3.79 -4.51
N GLN A 82 -11.49 -4.44 -4.71
CA GLN A 82 -10.36 -4.32 -3.79
C GLN A 82 -9.84 -2.88 -3.74
N LYS A 83 -9.76 -2.21 -4.89
CA LYS A 83 -9.34 -0.80 -4.94
C LYS A 83 -10.30 0.10 -4.17
N LYS A 84 -11.60 -0.13 -4.33
CA LYS A 84 -12.62 0.62 -3.60
C LYS A 84 -12.49 0.44 -2.09
N TYR A 85 -12.27 -0.80 -1.65
CA TYR A 85 -12.10 -1.09 -0.23
C TYR A 85 -10.77 -0.54 0.31
N LEU A 86 -9.73 -0.52 -0.51
CA LEU A 86 -8.46 0.11 -0.13
C LEU A 86 -8.66 1.60 0.17
N VAL A 87 -9.35 2.32 -0.73
CA VAL A 87 -9.63 3.74 -0.51
C VAL A 87 -10.44 3.95 0.77
N ALA A 88 -11.49 3.13 0.97
CA ALA A 88 -12.30 3.22 2.18
C ALA A 88 -11.46 2.97 3.43
N PHE A 89 -10.59 1.95 3.41
CA PHE A 89 -9.69 1.64 4.51
C PHE A 89 -8.76 2.82 4.83
N LEU A 90 -8.19 3.45 3.80
CA LEU A 90 -7.27 4.57 4.02
C LEU A 90 -7.96 5.78 4.62
N LYS A 91 -9.26 5.93 4.39
CA LYS A 91 -10.06 7.02 4.99
C LYS A 91 -10.54 6.70 6.40
N GLU A 92 -10.42 5.45 6.84
CA GLU A 92 -10.87 5.06 8.17
C GLU A 92 -10.01 5.68 9.27
N GLU A 93 -10.61 5.85 10.44
CA GLU A 93 -9.93 6.33 11.61
C GLU A 93 -8.76 5.40 11.96
N CYS A 94 -7.60 5.98 12.22
CA CYS A 94 -6.42 5.22 12.57
C CYS A 94 -6.51 4.72 14.01
N LYS A 95 -6.04 3.49 14.24
CA LYS A 95 -5.95 2.93 15.61
C LYS A 95 -4.96 3.70 16.46
N ASN A 96 -3.92 4.23 15.84
CA ASN A 96 -2.97 5.09 16.53
C ASN A 96 -3.58 6.49 16.62
N LYS A 97 -3.94 6.92 17.81
CA LYS A 97 -4.67 8.17 18.06
C LYS A 97 -3.90 9.44 17.71
N ARG A 98 -2.61 9.34 17.39
CA ARG A 98 -1.83 10.47 16.90
C ARG A 98 -2.27 10.91 15.50
N TYR A 99 -2.90 10.02 14.75
CA TYR A 99 -3.26 10.24 13.36
C TYR A 99 -4.76 10.12 13.20
N LYS A 100 -5.34 10.95 12.36
CA LYS A 100 -6.78 10.93 12.13
C LYS A 100 -7.20 9.73 11.29
N THR A 101 -6.44 9.43 10.25
CA THR A 101 -6.80 8.38 9.28
C THR A 101 -5.61 7.46 9.04
N ASN A 102 -5.90 6.29 8.50
CA ASN A 102 -4.85 5.36 8.07
C ASN A 102 -3.96 5.99 7.00
N TRP A 103 -4.53 6.81 6.12
CA TRP A 103 -3.77 7.52 5.10
C TRP A 103 -2.74 8.45 5.72
N GLU A 104 -3.15 9.26 6.68
CA GLU A 104 -2.24 10.17 7.37
C GLU A 104 -1.09 9.41 8.05
N TYR A 105 -1.43 8.27 8.65
CA TYR A 105 -0.42 7.40 9.27
C TYR A 105 0.57 6.87 8.24
N ALA A 106 0.07 6.39 7.10
CA ALA A 106 0.93 5.88 6.03
C ALA A 106 1.92 6.95 5.53
N LEU A 107 1.43 8.16 5.30
CA LEU A 107 2.27 9.27 4.86
C LEU A 107 3.35 9.61 5.89
N SER A 108 2.96 9.68 7.16
CA SER A 108 3.88 10.00 8.24
C SER A 108 4.95 8.92 8.40
N MET A 109 4.56 7.66 8.30
CA MET A 109 5.50 6.55 8.40
C MET A 109 6.48 6.51 7.23
N TRP A 110 6.01 6.84 6.03
CA TRP A 110 6.93 6.96 4.91
C TRP A 110 7.98 8.03 5.18
N ASN A 111 7.56 9.22 5.58
CA ASN A 111 8.48 10.32 5.84
C ASN A 111 9.46 9.99 6.96
N ASP A 112 8.96 9.42 8.07
CA ASP A 112 9.79 9.09 9.22
C ASP A 112 10.82 8.00 8.93
N ASN A 113 10.43 7.01 8.13
CA ASN A 113 11.30 5.87 7.83
C ASN A 113 12.20 6.10 6.63
N ASN A 114 12.00 7.17 5.88
CA ASN A 114 12.71 7.45 4.64
C ASN A 114 13.13 8.91 4.58
N THR A 115 13.80 9.39 5.62
CA THR A 115 14.15 10.80 5.77
C THR A 115 15.09 11.32 4.70
N ASP A 116 15.86 10.44 4.08
CA ASP A 116 16.81 10.76 3.01
C ASP A 116 16.21 10.64 1.61
N LYS A 117 14.90 10.37 1.52
CA LYS A 117 14.21 10.16 0.25
C LYS A 117 13.17 11.23 0.02
N THR A 118 12.49 11.18 -1.13
CA THR A 118 11.42 12.11 -1.45
C THR A 118 10.32 12.04 -0.38
N GLN A 119 10.01 13.16 0.21
CA GLN A 119 8.99 13.26 1.25
C GLN A 119 7.61 13.49 0.63
N VAL A 120 6.56 13.16 1.37
CA VAL A 120 5.17 13.40 0.93
C VAL A 120 4.53 14.44 1.81
N ASP A 121 3.52 15.12 1.28
CA ASP A 121 2.73 16.09 2.03
C ASP A 121 1.76 15.34 2.95
N GLU A 122 2.01 15.36 4.25
CA GLU A 122 1.22 14.64 5.24
C GLU A 122 -0.19 15.21 5.41
N THR A 123 -0.48 16.36 4.80
CA THR A 123 -1.81 16.96 4.81
C THR A 123 -2.62 16.65 3.55
N SER A 124 -2.03 15.92 2.62
CA SER A 124 -2.72 15.57 1.37
C SER A 124 -3.89 14.62 1.62
N GLU A 125 -4.87 14.67 0.73
CA GLU A 125 -6.02 13.79 0.80
C GLU A 125 -5.74 12.43 0.20
N VAL A 126 -6.52 11.42 0.62
CA VAL A 126 -6.40 10.06 0.07
C VAL A 126 -6.54 10.10 -1.44
N LEU A 127 -5.60 9.47 -2.13
CA LEU A 127 -5.65 9.35 -3.58
C LEU A 127 -6.78 8.40 -3.99
N ASP A 128 -7.37 8.68 -5.15
CA ASP A 128 -8.43 7.82 -5.68
C ASP A 128 -7.83 6.61 -6.40
N TYR A 129 -7.43 5.62 -5.64
CA TYR A 129 -6.82 4.40 -6.17
C TYR A 129 -7.77 3.53 -7.01
N THR A 130 -9.06 3.91 -7.09
CA THR A 130 -9.98 3.19 -7.99
C THR A 130 -9.56 3.35 -9.46
N LYS A 131 -8.69 4.31 -9.76
CA LYS A 131 -8.21 4.58 -11.12
C LYS A 131 -6.91 3.87 -11.48
N LEU A 132 -6.43 2.98 -10.63
CA LEU A 132 -5.13 2.31 -10.83
C LEU A 132 -5.02 1.50 -12.13
N ASN A 133 -6.11 0.98 -12.67
CA ASN A 133 -6.08 0.18 -13.91
C ASN A 133 -5.46 0.93 -15.09
N GLU A 134 -5.79 2.23 -15.23
CA GLU A 134 -5.24 3.06 -16.31
C GLU A 134 -3.73 3.20 -16.16
N GLN A 135 -3.25 3.36 -14.93
CA GLN A 135 -1.84 3.50 -14.66
C GLN A 135 -1.09 2.19 -14.88
N MET A 136 -1.73 1.05 -14.60
CA MET A 136 -1.11 -0.25 -14.82
C MET A 136 -0.87 -0.50 -16.32
N ASP A 137 -1.79 -0.10 -17.19
CA ASP A 137 -1.60 -0.24 -18.62
C ASP A 137 -0.38 0.54 -19.10
N ILE A 138 -0.20 1.75 -18.61
CA ILE A 138 0.96 2.57 -18.92
C ILE A 138 2.25 1.88 -18.47
N LEU A 139 2.25 1.31 -17.27
CA LEU A 139 3.42 0.61 -16.73
C LEU A 139 3.76 -0.63 -17.55
N GLN A 140 2.76 -1.35 -18.04
CA GLN A 140 2.99 -2.52 -18.88
C GLN A 140 3.62 -2.15 -20.19
N ASP A 141 3.18 -1.06 -20.82
CA ASP A 141 3.79 -0.55 -22.04
C ASP A 141 5.24 -0.17 -21.78
N TYR A 142 5.52 0.43 -20.66
CA TYR A 142 6.86 0.79 -20.25
C TYR A 142 7.77 -0.44 -20.14
N LYS A 143 7.25 -1.53 -19.62
CA LYS A 143 8.00 -2.78 -19.47
C LYS A 143 8.39 -3.40 -20.81
N LYS A 144 7.63 -3.13 -21.86
CA LYS A 144 7.89 -3.68 -23.18
C LYS A 144 9.06 -3.00 -23.89
N LEU A 145 9.45 -1.84 -23.39
CA LEU A 145 10.60 -1.12 -23.94
C LEU A 145 11.92 -1.73 -23.49
#